data_4855dc6dfa337c6eaab570a7b76e17de
#
_entry.id   4855dc6dfa337c6eaab570a7b76e17de
#
_cell.length_a   1.000
_cell.length_b   1.000
_cell.length_c   1.000
_cell.angle_alpha   90.00
_cell.angle_beta   90.00
_cell.angle_gamma   90.00
#
_symmetry.space_group_name_H-M   'P 1'
#
loop_
_entity.id
_entity.type
_entity.pdbx_description
1 polymer ?
#
loop_
_entity_poly.entity_id
_entity_poly.type
_entity_poly.pdbx_seq_one_letter_code
_entity_poly.pdbx_strand_id
1 'polypeptide(L)'
;DAHTDFARRFAEALSMAQPERFTATMSKAKRKGKIFIDWLRNQRGATAVLPYSARARSGAPVAVPLAWNELKNMDNAHSYSINDAKTLLDRAQSRSLHGWGFADQRLPDL
;
A
#
# COMPACT_ATOMS: atom_id res chain seq x y z
N ASP A 1 13.39 -13.58 5.44
CA ASP A 1 12.30 -14.55 5.36
C ASP A 1 11.64 -14.54 3.98
N ALA A 2 10.73 -15.48 3.71
CA ALA A 2 10.12 -15.64 2.39
C ALA A 2 9.37 -14.39 1.91
N HIS A 3 8.69 -13.68 2.81
CA HIS A 3 7.96 -12.47 2.46
C HIS A 3 8.91 -11.33 2.08
N THR A 4 9.95 -11.13 2.86
CA THR A 4 10.97 -10.10 2.57
C THR A 4 11.69 -10.39 1.26
N ASP A 5 12.07 -11.65 1.03
CA ASP A 5 12.75 -12.06 -0.19
C ASP A 5 11.86 -11.88 -1.42
N PHE A 6 10.60 -12.26 -1.31
CA PHE A 6 9.61 -12.04 -2.37
C PHE A 6 9.46 -10.54 -2.68
N ALA A 7 9.22 -9.72 -1.65
CA ALA A 7 9.02 -8.29 -1.81
C ALA A 7 10.24 -7.62 -2.45
N ARG A 8 11.45 -8.00 -2.03
CA ARG A 8 12.69 -7.49 -2.63
C ARG A 8 12.80 -7.87 -4.10
N ARG A 9 12.63 -9.13 -4.43
CA ARG A 9 12.70 -9.62 -5.82
C ARG A 9 11.67 -8.95 -6.71
N PHE A 10 10.45 -8.75 -6.21
CA PHE A 10 9.40 -8.03 -6.92
C PHE A 10 9.80 -6.57 -7.18
N ALA A 11 10.30 -5.86 -6.17
CA ALA A 11 10.73 -4.47 -6.30
C ALA A 11 11.90 -4.32 -7.28
N GLU A 12 12.86 -5.23 -7.22
CA GLU A 12 14.01 -5.26 -8.14
C GLU A 12 13.55 -5.54 -9.58
N ALA A 13 12.68 -6.52 -9.77
CA ALA A 13 12.15 -6.88 -11.09
C ALA A 13 11.39 -5.70 -11.73
N LEU A 14 10.54 -5.02 -10.97
CA LEU A 14 9.80 -3.85 -11.47
C LEU A 14 10.73 -2.69 -11.78
N SER A 15 11.76 -2.47 -10.95
CA SER A 15 12.77 -1.43 -11.19
C SER A 15 13.61 -1.72 -12.43
N MET A 16 13.90 -2.98 -12.71
CA MET A 16 14.62 -3.40 -13.94
C MET A 16 13.74 -3.26 -15.17
N ALA A 17 12.45 -3.55 -15.05
CA ALA A 17 11.51 -3.46 -16.16
C ALA A 17 11.21 -2.01 -16.57
N GLN A 18 11.16 -1.09 -15.60
CA GLN A 18 10.85 0.32 -15.83
C GLN A 18 11.77 1.22 -14.98
N PRO A 19 13.08 1.26 -15.28
CA PRO A 19 14.06 1.98 -14.45
C PRO A 19 13.88 3.49 -14.42
N GLU A 20 13.19 4.06 -15.40
CA GLU A 20 12.86 5.50 -15.44
C GLU A 20 11.73 5.87 -14.47
N ARG A 21 10.91 4.91 -14.06
CA ARG A 21 9.76 5.14 -13.17
C ARG A 21 9.97 4.66 -11.76
N PHE A 22 10.67 3.54 -11.56
CA PHE A 22 10.76 2.85 -10.28
C PHE A 22 12.19 2.64 -9.82
N THR A 23 12.37 2.64 -8.51
CA THR A 23 13.63 2.25 -7.87
C THR A 23 13.35 1.44 -6.61
N ALA A 24 14.19 0.44 -6.36
CA ALA A 24 14.18 -0.36 -5.14
C ALA A 24 15.24 0.12 -4.13
N THR A 25 15.95 1.20 -4.44
CA THR A 25 17.05 1.74 -3.63
C THR A 25 16.56 2.83 -2.69
N MET A 26 16.94 2.77 -1.42
CA MET A 26 16.59 3.76 -0.40
C MET A 26 17.28 5.12 -0.59
N SER A 27 18.33 5.21 -1.38
CA SER A 27 19.08 6.44 -1.61
C SER A 27 18.18 7.55 -2.15
N LYS A 28 18.07 8.66 -1.43
CA LYS A 28 17.28 9.82 -1.86
C LYS A 28 17.78 10.40 -3.18
N ALA A 29 19.09 10.37 -3.42
CA ALA A 29 19.69 10.86 -4.66
C ALA A 29 19.23 10.02 -5.87
N LYS A 30 19.11 8.71 -5.70
CA LYS A 30 18.68 7.79 -6.76
C LYS A 30 17.17 7.74 -6.95
N ARG A 31 16.38 8.29 -6.01
CA ARG A 31 14.92 8.32 -6.08
C ARG A 31 14.36 9.54 -6.81
N LYS A 32 15.18 10.50 -7.15
CA LYS A 32 14.71 11.74 -7.79
C LYS A 32 13.96 11.44 -9.09
N GLY A 33 12.71 11.87 -9.17
CA GLY A 33 11.85 11.62 -10.31
C GLY A 33 11.34 10.20 -10.45
N LYS A 34 11.52 9.35 -9.42
CA LYS A 34 11.11 7.95 -9.44
C LYS A 34 10.24 7.61 -8.24
N ILE A 35 9.45 6.56 -8.40
CA ILE A 35 8.67 5.97 -7.30
C ILE A 35 9.56 4.92 -6.62
N PHE A 36 9.78 5.10 -5.32
CA PHE A 36 10.48 4.11 -4.50
C PHE A 36 9.53 2.98 -4.11
N ILE A 37 9.92 1.74 -4.42
CA ILE A 37 9.17 0.56 -4.00
C ILE A 37 9.79 0.07 -2.70
N ASP A 38 9.12 0.36 -1.60
CA ASP A 38 9.58 -0.01 -0.27
C ASP A 38 9.26 -1.48 0.02
N TRP A 39 10.29 -2.32 -0.05
CA TRP A 39 10.20 -3.75 0.27
C TRP A 39 10.66 -4.08 1.68
N LEU A 40 11.30 -3.11 2.37
CA LEU A 40 11.98 -3.35 3.66
C LEU A 40 11.03 -3.64 4.82
N ARG A 41 9.80 -3.14 4.74
CA ARG A 41 8.82 -3.31 5.82
C ARG A 41 8.05 -4.63 5.77
N ASN A 42 8.38 -5.50 4.83
CA ASN A 42 7.78 -6.84 4.71
C ASN A 42 8.55 -7.86 5.55
N GLN A 43 8.77 -7.53 6.80
CA GLN A 43 9.47 -8.41 7.74
C GLN A 43 8.89 -8.28 9.14
N ARG A 44 9.12 -9.32 9.94
CA ARG A 44 8.69 -9.33 11.33
C ARG A 44 9.34 -8.19 12.11
N GLY A 45 8.55 -7.48 12.91
CA GLY A 45 9.01 -6.33 13.70
C GLY A 45 9.00 -4.99 12.97
N ALA A 46 8.79 -4.98 11.66
CA ALA A 46 8.58 -3.74 10.92
C ALA A 46 7.17 -3.20 11.15
N THR A 47 7.04 -1.86 11.15
CA THR A 47 5.75 -1.21 11.31
C THR A 47 5.16 -0.82 9.97
N ALA A 48 3.85 -1.03 9.80
CA ALA A 48 3.08 -0.57 8.67
C ALA A 48 1.70 -0.13 9.15
N VAL A 49 1.07 0.80 8.42
CA VAL A 49 -0.27 1.24 8.76
C VAL A 49 -1.27 0.12 8.46
N LEU A 50 -2.10 -0.22 9.45
CA LEU A 50 -3.19 -1.16 9.25
C LEU A 50 -4.34 -0.46 8.54
N PRO A 51 -5.01 -1.09 7.57
CA PRO A 51 -6.25 -0.56 7.00
C PRO A 51 -7.29 -0.23 8.07
N TYR A 52 -8.02 0.85 7.83
CA TYR A 52 -8.96 1.48 8.76
C TYR A 52 -8.32 2.06 10.03
N SER A 53 -7.01 2.26 10.04
CA SER A 53 -6.31 2.98 11.10
C SER A 53 -6.28 4.46 10.84
N ALA A 54 -6.51 5.27 11.87
CA ALA A 54 -6.29 6.70 11.83
C ALA A 54 -4.80 7.01 11.92
N ARG A 55 -4.36 8.03 11.18
CA ARG A 55 -2.97 8.49 11.18
C ARG A 55 -2.84 9.82 11.91
N ALA A 56 -1.76 9.98 12.66
CA ALA A 56 -1.45 11.22 13.40
C ALA A 56 -0.90 12.28 12.45
N ARG A 57 -1.76 12.77 11.56
CA ARG A 57 -1.48 13.83 10.60
C ARG A 57 -2.63 14.84 10.61
N SER A 58 -2.37 16.05 10.07
CA SER A 58 -3.43 17.07 9.92
C SER A 58 -4.64 16.47 9.20
N GLY A 59 -5.83 16.70 9.75
CA GLY A 59 -7.08 16.13 9.24
C GLY A 59 -7.37 14.70 9.68
N ALA A 60 -6.47 14.07 10.45
CA ALA A 60 -6.59 12.69 10.92
C ALA A 60 -7.06 11.72 9.81
N PRO A 61 -6.29 11.57 8.72
CA PRO A 61 -6.67 10.70 7.62
C PRO A 61 -6.67 9.23 8.07
N VAL A 62 -7.53 8.44 7.42
CA VAL A 62 -7.66 7.00 7.67
C VAL A 62 -7.14 6.23 6.46
N ALA A 63 -6.33 5.20 6.70
CA ALA A 63 -5.89 4.28 5.65
C ALA A 63 -7.06 3.39 5.23
N VAL A 64 -7.43 3.41 3.95
CA VAL A 64 -8.64 2.76 3.45
C VAL A 64 -8.33 1.87 2.26
N PRO A 65 -8.74 0.58 2.27
CA PRO A 65 -8.68 -0.25 1.08
C PRO A 65 -9.57 0.30 -0.03
N LEU A 66 -9.09 0.22 -1.27
CA LEU A 66 -9.80 0.69 -2.45
C LEU A 66 -9.98 -0.44 -3.45
N ALA A 67 -11.10 -0.42 -4.18
CA ALA A 67 -11.23 -1.20 -5.39
C ALA A 67 -10.50 -0.47 -6.54
N TRP A 68 -9.97 -1.22 -7.49
CA TRP A 68 -9.18 -0.65 -8.59
C TRP A 68 -9.93 0.43 -9.40
N ASN A 69 -11.24 0.26 -9.59
CA ASN A 69 -12.05 1.21 -10.34
C ASN A 69 -12.27 2.55 -9.63
N GLU A 70 -11.98 2.64 -8.32
CA GLU A 70 -12.10 3.89 -7.56
C GLU A 70 -10.92 4.83 -7.82
N LEU A 71 -9.76 4.32 -8.24
CA LEU A 71 -8.55 5.12 -8.39
C LEU A 71 -8.71 6.29 -9.34
N LYS A 72 -9.48 6.13 -10.41
CA LYS A 72 -9.69 7.20 -11.41
C LYS A 72 -10.43 8.42 -10.86
N ASN A 73 -11.14 8.27 -9.75
CA ASN A 73 -11.92 9.34 -9.11
C ASN A 73 -11.25 9.89 -7.84
N MET A 74 -10.01 9.45 -7.56
CA MET A 74 -9.27 9.86 -6.37
C MET A 74 -8.33 11.02 -6.70
N ASP A 75 -8.49 12.13 -5.98
CA ASP A 75 -7.63 13.31 -6.15
C ASP A 75 -6.30 13.16 -5.39
N ASN A 76 -6.32 12.46 -4.25
CA ASN A 76 -5.14 12.26 -3.42
C ASN A 76 -5.31 11.07 -2.47
N ALA A 77 -4.25 10.74 -1.72
CA ALA A 77 -4.25 9.63 -0.78
C ALA A 77 -4.98 9.91 0.54
N HIS A 78 -5.46 11.14 0.78
CA HIS A 78 -6.10 11.56 2.02
C HIS A 78 -7.61 11.76 1.87
N SER A 79 -8.28 10.89 1.12
CA SER A 79 -9.70 11.05 0.77
C SER A 79 -10.67 10.73 1.91
N TYR A 80 -10.21 10.04 2.95
CA TYR A 80 -11.03 9.65 4.10
C TYR A 80 -10.38 10.09 5.41
N SER A 81 -11.21 10.44 6.39
CA SER A 81 -10.76 10.85 7.71
C SER A 81 -11.59 10.18 8.81
N ILE A 82 -11.23 10.42 10.07
CA ILE A 82 -12.00 9.93 11.23
C ILE A 82 -13.45 10.45 11.26
N ASN A 83 -13.75 11.52 10.51
CA ASN A 83 -15.09 12.07 10.41
C ASN A 83 -16.01 11.25 9.49
N ASP A 84 -15.47 10.31 8.74
CA ASP A 84 -16.19 9.48 7.78
C ASP A 84 -16.59 8.11 8.35
N ALA A 85 -16.76 7.99 9.66
CA ALA A 85 -16.95 6.72 10.35
C ALA A 85 -18.06 5.84 9.74
N LYS A 86 -19.22 6.42 9.43
CA LYS A 86 -20.32 5.67 8.81
C LYS A 86 -19.94 5.13 7.44
N THR A 87 -19.35 5.96 6.60
CA THR A 87 -18.87 5.57 5.26
C THR A 87 -17.82 4.46 5.37
N LEU A 88 -16.90 4.57 6.33
CA LEU A 88 -15.84 3.57 6.53
C LEU A 88 -16.39 2.23 6.99
N LEU A 89 -17.40 2.23 7.87
CA LEU A 89 -18.07 1.00 8.30
C LEU A 89 -18.80 0.32 7.14
N ASP A 90 -19.50 1.09 6.32
CA ASP A 90 -20.18 0.57 5.13
C ASP A 90 -19.18 -0.02 4.14
N ARG A 91 -18.04 0.64 3.94
CA ARG A 91 -16.95 0.13 3.08
C ARG A 91 -16.37 -1.18 3.58
N ALA A 92 -16.13 -1.30 4.88
CA ALA A 92 -15.57 -2.51 5.48
C ALA A 92 -16.48 -3.74 5.27
N GLN A 93 -17.78 -3.53 5.08
CA GLN A 93 -18.77 -4.58 4.83
C GLN A 93 -19.07 -4.78 3.33
N SER A 94 -18.51 -3.96 2.46
CA SER A 94 -18.76 -4.02 1.02
C SER A 94 -18.16 -5.26 0.38
N ARG A 95 -18.90 -5.90 -0.53
CA ARG A 95 -18.43 -7.08 -1.28
C ARG A 95 -17.20 -6.77 -2.13
N SER A 96 -17.15 -5.60 -2.73
CA SER A 96 -16.02 -5.19 -3.59
C SER A 96 -14.71 -5.03 -2.82
N LEU A 97 -14.77 -4.86 -1.49
CA LEU A 97 -13.62 -4.69 -0.60
C LEU A 97 -13.47 -5.86 0.37
N HIS A 98 -14.29 -6.90 0.24
CA HIS A 98 -14.40 -8.00 1.19
C HIS A 98 -13.15 -8.89 1.27
N GLY A 99 -12.33 -8.92 0.22
CA GLY A 99 -11.13 -9.75 0.19
C GLY A 99 -10.07 -9.35 1.20
N TRP A 100 -10.12 -8.13 1.71
CA TRP A 100 -9.10 -7.66 2.63
C TRP A 100 -9.27 -8.33 4.01
N GLY A 101 -8.18 -8.96 4.49
CA GLY A 101 -8.14 -9.61 5.81
C GLY A 101 -8.81 -10.99 5.88
N PHE A 102 -9.53 -11.40 4.84
CA PHE A 102 -10.26 -12.68 4.81
C PHE A 102 -9.78 -13.62 3.70
N ALA A 103 -9.05 -13.12 2.72
CA ALA A 103 -8.54 -13.93 1.63
C ALA A 103 -7.37 -14.81 2.11
N ASP A 104 -7.42 -16.10 1.81
CA ASP A 104 -6.27 -17.00 1.98
C ASP A 104 -5.30 -16.77 0.81
N GLN A 105 -4.36 -15.87 1.02
CA GLN A 105 -3.39 -15.48 0.02
C GLN A 105 -2.04 -16.12 0.30
N ARG A 106 -1.43 -16.67 -0.73
CA ARG A 106 -0.09 -17.24 -0.69
C ARG A 106 0.83 -16.50 -1.64
N LEU A 107 2.12 -16.47 -1.30
CA LEU A 107 3.11 -15.86 -2.18
C LEU A 107 3.18 -16.67 -3.49
N PRO A 108 3.06 -16.02 -4.65
CA PRO A 108 3.33 -16.70 -5.91
C PRO A 108 4.82 -16.96 -6.09
N ASP A 109 5.14 -17.89 -6.95
CA ASP A 109 6.52 -18.10 -7.39
C ASP A 109 6.93 -16.95 -8.34
N LEU A 110 8.11 -16.41 -8.09
CA LEU A 110 8.73 -15.43 -8.98
C LEU A 110 9.90 -16.05 -9.73
#